data_18b5d60ad6f5f5ee48134b5ad1184f7a
#
_entry.id   18b5d60ad6f5f5ee48134b5ad1184f7a
#
_cell.length_a   1.000
_cell.length_b   1.000
_cell.length_c   1.000
_cell.angle_alpha   90.00
_cell.angle_beta   90.00
_cell.angle_gamma   90.00
#
_symmetry.space_group_name_H-M   'P 1'
#
loop_
_entity.id
_entity.type
_entity.pdbx_description
1 polymer ?
#
loop_
_entity_poly.entity_id
_entity_poly.type
_entity_poly.pdbx_seq_one_letter_code
_entity_poly.pdbx_strand_id
1 'polypeptide(L)'
;MKHVMGIPLVLLAAAASLIAQTPTRYHRATIKPSIARVAPGGQQRFKAVILATRLMAAQAPKSVKWSVNDIPGGNAQVGTIGADGLYRAPLNIPVPNEVSVRGEVEGSANRYVWGTVLVGAAEPAYKVVGGWSEDVGTKEARMREPHGISIDKDGNLLIADQRAGRIFRYTKAGKFLGEIGNGPGSEEGQFTEPRYAHVDSAGNIYTTDLKGDRPRLQVFSPDGKFLRIFGEKGILPGRILRGHGLWFDSKGRLYATDVDNMRVSIFEPGGKFLSAFGKDGPEAADFNAPHGLYLDANDDVFVNSYYGPTKKFDPEGQYLFSFAHGDPPDGSVFFHSITGDHRGNAYLTVRTKAGYDGAVESNRGRKVSIAKYNNNGDFVCNISMSVPEHTESWATVDTDGTIYSLFKSKVKAGVEILKQQ
;
A
#
# COMPACT_ATOMS: atom_id res chain seq x y z
N MET A 1 -53.65 10.14 55.10
CA MET A 1 -52.61 9.11 55.00
C MET A 1 -52.11 9.07 53.56
N LYS A 2 -50.97 9.67 53.31
CA LYS A 2 -50.31 9.68 51.98
C LYS A 2 -49.05 8.83 52.10
N HIS A 3 -49.04 7.69 51.39
CA HIS A 3 -47.85 6.86 51.25
C HIS A 3 -46.95 7.45 50.18
N VAL A 4 -45.76 7.85 50.61
CA VAL A 4 -44.65 8.21 49.70
C VAL A 4 -43.85 6.93 49.49
N MET A 5 -43.87 6.41 48.29
CA MET A 5 -43.00 5.30 47.84
C MET A 5 -41.61 5.87 47.53
N GLY A 6 -40.64 5.40 48.28
CA GLY A 6 -39.21 5.66 48.01
C GLY A 6 -38.74 4.89 46.79
N ILE A 7 -38.13 5.59 45.87
CA ILE A 7 -37.41 4.99 44.72
C ILE A 7 -36.03 4.54 45.20
N PRO A 8 -35.59 3.32 44.99
CA PRO A 8 -34.28 2.89 45.41
C PRO A 8 -33.17 3.48 44.53
N LEU A 9 -32.20 4.02 45.20
CA LEU A 9 -30.93 4.57 44.70
C LEU A 9 -30.00 3.42 44.25
N VAL A 10 -30.23 2.82 43.07
CA VAL A 10 -29.35 1.80 42.47
C VAL A 10 -29.20 2.04 40.98
N LEU A 11 -28.67 3.19 40.59
CA LEU A 11 -28.33 3.49 39.20
C LEU A 11 -27.25 4.58 39.07
N LEU A 12 -26.21 4.53 39.88
CA LEU A 12 -25.06 5.45 39.77
C LEU A 12 -23.68 4.77 39.88
N ALA A 13 -23.61 3.44 39.71
CA ALA A 13 -22.32 2.73 39.73
C ALA A 13 -21.90 2.18 38.39
N ALA A 14 -22.67 2.33 37.30
CA ALA A 14 -22.32 1.82 35.97
C ALA A 14 -21.80 2.88 34.99
N ALA A 15 -21.72 4.16 35.39
CA ALA A 15 -21.24 5.24 34.53
C ALA A 15 -19.77 5.61 34.76
N ALA A 16 -19.10 5.03 35.77
CA ALA A 16 -17.72 5.39 36.12
C ALA A 16 -16.64 4.48 35.52
N SER A 17 -16.98 3.44 34.77
CA SER A 17 -15.99 2.53 34.11
C SER A 17 -15.88 2.70 32.61
N LEU A 18 -16.53 3.72 32.02
CA LEU A 18 -16.41 4.02 30.58
C LEU A 18 -15.56 5.28 30.28
N ILE A 19 -14.88 5.86 31.29
CA ILE A 19 -13.99 7.03 31.12
C ILE A 19 -12.50 6.63 31.24
N ALA A 20 -12.18 5.37 31.09
CA ALA A 20 -10.81 4.94 31.21
C ALA A 20 -10.38 4.13 30.00
N GLN A 21 -10.32 4.77 28.87
CA GLN A 21 -9.38 4.49 27.78
C GLN A 21 -9.57 5.55 26.70
N THR A 22 -9.28 6.82 27.01
CA THR A 22 -8.75 7.70 25.98
C THR A 22 -7.45 7.06 25.55
N PRO A 23 -7.32 6.62 24.26
CA PRO A 23 -6.05 6.11 23.78
C PRO A 23 -5.03 7.21 24.06
N THR A 24 -3.97 6.86 24.76
CA THR A 24 -2.79 7.72 24.93
C THR A 24 -2.39 8.18 23.55
N ARG A 25 -2.71 9.42 23.19
CA ARG A 25 -2.39 10.01 21.89
C ARG A 25 -0.88 10.07 21.78
N TYR A 26 -0.32 8.95 21.41
CA TYR A 26 0.68 8.66 20.42
C TYR A 26 1.93 9.50 20.51
N HIS A 27 2.86 9.01 21.29
CA HIS A 27 4.27 9.29 21.12
C HIS A 27 4.79 8.55 19.88
N ARG A 28 4.39 8.98 18.69
CA ARG A 28 4.94 8.41 17.45
C ARG A 28 6.33 8.97 17.23
N ALA A 29 7.25 8.09 16.82
CA ALA A 29 8.58 8.46 16.44
C ALA A 29 8.65 8.81 14.96
N THR A 30 9.57 9.71 14.62
CA THR A 30 10.04 9.99 13.26
C THR A 30 11.55 9.95 13.21
N ILE A 31 12.13 9.92 12.02
CA ILE A 31 13.56 9.97 11.79
C ILE A 31 13.96 11.33 11.17
N LYS A 32 15.11 11.85 11.53
CA LYS A 32 15.67 13.07 10.95
C LYS A 32 17.18 12.87 10.66
N PRO A 33 17.62 13.18 9.43
CA PRO A 33 16.79 13.48 8.26
C PRO A 33 16.00 12.24 7.80
N SER A 34 14.90 12.43 7.05
CA SER A 34 14.13 11.34 6.45
C SER A 34 14.73 10.83 5.14
N ILE A 35 15.45 11.72 4.45
CA ILE A 35 16.25 11.41 3.26
C ILE A 35 17.58 12.16 3.34
N ALA A 36 18.67 11.53 2.95
CA ALA A 36 19.99 12.12 2.91
C ALA A 36 20.80 11.66 1.70
N ARG A 37 21.59 12.55 1.13
CA ARG A 37 22.58 12.22 0.11
C ARG A 37 23.99 12.26 0.73
N VAL A 38 24.73 11.17 0.59
CA VAL A 38 26.03 10.99 1.24
C VAL A 38 27.07 10.55 0.21
N ALA A 39 28.22 11.22 0.17
CA ALA A 39 29.34 10.78 -0.67
C ALA A 39 29.87 9.41 -0.22
N PRO A 40 30.51 8.62 -1.10
CA PRO A 40 31.23 7.41 -0.70
C PRO A 40 32.22 7.71 0.42
N GLY A 41 32.25 6.91 1.48
CA GLY A 41 33.04 7.12 2.68
C GLY A 41 32.57 8.27 3.60
N GLY A 42 31.57 9.03 3.18
CA GLY A 42 30.98 10.12 3.96
C GLY A 42 30.09 9.64 5.12
N GLN A 43 29.59 10.57 5.89
CA GLN A 43 28.84 10.28 7.12
C GLN A 43 27.56 11.10 7.19
N GLN A 44 26.52 10.51 7.79
CA GLN A 44 25.27 11.18 8.12
C GLN A 44 24.76 10.71 9.47
N ARG A 45 24.41 11.64 10.35
CA ARG A 45 23.78 11.30 11.62
C ARG A 45 22.26 11.27 11.46
N PHE A 46 21.68 10.15 11.82
CA PHE A 46 20.24 9.98 11.97
C PHE A 46 19.82 10.09 13.43
N LYS A 47 18.66 10.68 13.68
CA LYS A 47 18.06 10.76 15.00
C LYS A 47 16.61 10.31 14.93
N ALA A 48 16.24 9.34 15.76
CA ALA A 48 14.83 9.09 16.04
C ALA A 48 14.34 10.10 17.08
N VAL A 49 13.18 10.69 16.83
CA VAL A 49 12.58 11.71 17.69
C VAL A 49 11.12 11.33 17.90
N ILE A 50 10.70 11.19 19.16
CA ILE A 50 9.29 11.04 19.49
C ILE A 50 8.63 12.42 19.38
N LEU A 51 7.60 12.52 18.54
CA LEU A 51 6.97 13.79 18.19
C LEU A 51 6.28 14.43 19.39
N ALA A 52 6.32 15.75 19.45
CA ALA A 52 5.57 16.52 20.42
C ALA A 52 4.05 16.33 20.20
N THR A 53 3.32 16.32 21.30
CA THR A 53 1.86 16.44 21.30
C THR A 53 1.48 17.81 21.85
N ARG A 54 0.17 18.17 21.85
CA ARG A 54 -0.30 19.41 22.49
C ARG A 54 0.08 19.51 23.97
N LEU A 55 0.33 18.38 24.63
CA LEU A 55 0.58 18.30 26.08
C LEU A 55 2.03 17.97 26.43
N MET A 56 2.86 17.56 25.46
CA MET A 56 4.23 17.10 25.70
C MET A 56 5.17 17.57 24.60
N ALA A 57 6.34 18.05 25.00
CA ALA A 57 7.42 18.39 24.08
C ALA A 57 7.99 17.13 23.38
N ALA A 58 8.66 17.34 22.25
CA ALA A 58 9.40 16.26 21.58
C ALA A 58 10.44 15.65 22.52
N GLN A 59 10.56 14.32 22.52
CA GLN A 59 11.44 13.58 23.41
C GLN A 59 12.40 12.67 22.64
N ALA A 60 13.54 12.39 23.24
CA ALA A 60 14.39 11.29 22.78
C ALA A 60 13.73 9.96 23.15
N PRO A 61 13.81 8.95 22.27
CA PRO A 61 13.39 7.59 22.61
C PRO A 61 14.28 6.99 23.73
N LYS A 62 13.78 5.98 24.42
CA LYS A 62 14.55 5.25 25.45
C LYS A 62 15.75 4.54 24.84
N SER A 63 15.55 3.89 23.72
CA SER A 63 16.60 3.27 22.94
C SER A 63 16.19 3.19 21.46
N VAL A 64 17.20 3.07 20.58
CA VAL A 64 17.01 2.83 19.15
C VAL A 64 17.98 1.75 18.71
N LYS A 65 17.45 0.66 18.14
CA LYS A 65 18.29 -0.35 17.48
C LYS A 65 18.34 -0.04 15.98
N TRP A 66 19.52 0.28 15.52
CA TRP A 66 19.73 0.67 14.14
C TRP A 66 20.10 -0.51 13.25
N SER A 67 19.58 -0.50 12.01
CA SER A 67 19.95 -1.40 10.93
C SER A 67 20.12 -0.64 9.61
N VAL A 68 20.89 -1.21 8.70
CA VAL A 68 21.09 -0.71 7.33
C VAL A 68 20.71 -1.84 6.37
N ASN A 69 19.76 -1.59 5.47
CA ASN A 69 19.17 -2.64 4.60
C ASN A 69 18.81 -3.91 5.37
N ASP A 70 18.16 -3.74 6.54
CA ASP A 70 17.76 -4.80 7.48
C ASP A 70 18.91 -5.55 8.17
N ILE A 71 20.17 -5.20 7.92
CA ILE A 71 21.34 -5.75 8.59
C ILE A 71 21.61 -4.95 9.88
N PRO A 72 21.56 -5.58 11.09
CA PRO A 72 21.85 -4.88 12.34
C PRO A 72 23.25 -4.22 12.31
N GLY A 73 23.28 -2.89 12.54
CA GLY A 73 24.52 -2.12 12.45
C GLY A 73 25.11 -1.96 11.03
N GLY A 74 24.54 -2.63 10.03
CA GLY A 74 25.03 -2.60 8.63
C GLY A 74 26.30 -3.43 8.39
N ASN A 75 26.94 -3.23 7.24
CA ASN A 75 28.20 -3.87 6.85
C ASN A 75 29.00 -3.00 5.87
N ALA A 76 30.16 -3.51 5.41
CA ALA A 76 31.03 -2.79 4.49
C ALA A 76 30.41 -2.54 3.10
N GLN A 77 29.41 -3.30 2.68
CA GLN A 77 28.78 -3.18 1.35
C GLN A 77 27.71 -2.08 1.30
N VAL A 78 26.91 -1.97 2.36
CA VAL A 78 25.78 -1.01 2.43
C VAL A 78 26.06 0.16 3.37
N GLY A 79 27.20 0.17 4.02
CA GLY A 79 27.58 1.11 5.08
C GLY A 79 27.21 0.59 6.47
N THR A 80 27.70 1.29 7.48
CA THR A 80 27.48 0.92 8.89
C THR A 80 26.80 2.04 9.66
N ILE A 81 26.08 1.70 10.73
CA ILE A 81 25.45 2.66 11.62
C ILE A 81 25.75 2.32 13.08
N GLY A 82 26.22 3.30 13.84
CA GLY A 82 26.48 3.16 15.28
C GLY A 82 25.20 3.28 16.12
N ALA A 83 25.30 2.90 17.39
CA ALA A 83 24.21 3.08 18.36
C ALA A 83 23.79 4.56 18.52
N ASP A 84 24.71 5.48 18.23
CA ASP A 84 24.48 6.93 18.22
C ASP A 84 23.75 7.44 16.95
N GLY A 85 23.38 6.54 16.04
CA GLY A 85 22.74 6.86 14.77
C GLY A 85 23.67 7.45 13.71
N LEU A 86 24.99 7.38 13.90
CA LEU A 86 25.94 7.84 12.89
C LEU A 86 26.14 6.78 11.82
N TYR A 87 25.52 6.99 10.66
CA TYR A 87 25.74 6.21 9.45
C TYR A 87 27.05 6.61 8.78
N ARG A 88 27.80 5.61 8.32
CA ARG A 88 29.01 5.76 7.50
C ARG A 88 28.79 5.02 6.19
N ALA A 89 28.81 5.76 5.10
CA ALA A 89 28.65 5.19 3.76
C ALA A 89 29.86 4.30 3.40
N PRO A 90 29.66 3.26 2.58
CA PRO A 90 30.76 2.46 2.07
C PRO A 90 31.68 3.32 1.17
N LEU A 91 32.93 2.89 0.99
CA LEU A 91 33.89 3.56 0.10
C LEU A 91 33.50 3.42 -1.37
N ASN A 92 32.88 2.30 -1.73
CA ASN A 92 32.33 2.06 -3.06
C ASN A 92 30.81 2.34 -3.04
N ILE A 93 30.30 2.95 -4.10
CA ILE A 93 28.85 3.14 -4.25
C ILE A 93 28.18 1.77 -4.29
N PRO A 94 27.23 1.49 -3.39
CA PRO A 94 26.49 0.22 -3.42
C PRO A 94 25.61 0.12 -4.67
N VAL A 95 25.28 -1.09 -5.06
CA VAL A 95 24.30 -1.34 -6.12
C VAL A 95 23.16 -2.16 -5.50
N PRO A 96 21.98 -1.57 -5.37
CA PRO A 96 21.58 -0.18 -5.70
C PRO A 96 22.23 0.88 -4.79
N ASN A 97 22.34 2.12 -5.29
CA ASN A 97 22.92 3.24 -4.54
C ASN A 97 21.99 3.83 -3.46
N GLU A 98 20.77 3.32 -3.38
CA GLU A 98 19.79 3.63 -2.34
C GLU A 98 19.93 2.65 -1.18
N VAL A 99 20.07 3.19 0.01
CA VAL A 99 20.25 2.44 1.25
C VAL A 99 19.16 2.84 2.24
N SER A 100 18.51 1.88 2.86
CA SER A 100 17.53 2.11 3.91
C SER A 100 18.19 2.05 5.29
N VAL A 101 18.01 3.11 6.10
CA VAL A 101 18.35 3.13 7.52
C VAL A 101 17.07 2.95 8.31
N ARG A 102 17.01 1.91 9.15
CA ARG A 102 15.85 1.65 10.01
C ARG A 102 16.25 1.75 11.47
N GLY A 103 15.47 2.49 12.26
CA GLY A 103 15.52 2.50 13.72
C GLY A 103 14.33 1.73 14.29
N GLU A 104 14.57 0.70 15.12
CA GLU A 104 13.56 0.10 15.97
C GLU A 104 13.54 0.91 17.28
N VAL A 105 12.41 1.57 17.57
CA VAL A 105 12.29 2.62 18.58
C VAL A 105 11.54 2.11 19.79
N GLU A 106 12.20 2.09 20.95
CA GLU A 106 11.55 1.73 22.21
C GLU A 106 10.83 2.92 22.82
N GLY A 107 9.57 2.68 23.22
CA GLY A 107 8.74 3.70 23.90
C GLY A 107 7.98 4.61 22.95
N SER A 108 7.87 4.24 21.67
CA SER A 108 7.03 4.92 20.70
C SER A 108 5.84 4.08 20.26
N ALA A 109 4.78 4.71 19.76
CA ALA A 109 3.58 4.01 19.28
C ALA A 109 3.83 3.24 17.98
N ASN A 110 4.72 3.75 17.11
CA ASN A 110 5.20 3.03 15.93
C ASN A 110 6.55 2.37 16.25
N ARG A 111 6.66 1.09 15.94
CA ARG A 111 7.87 0.31 16.24
C ARG A 111 9.08 0.74 15.43
N TYR A 112 8.87 1.14 14.17
CA TYR A 112 9.95 1.44 13.24
C TYR A 112 9.89 2.86 12.71
N VAL A 113 11.08 3.42 12.44
CA VAL A 113 11.27 4.63 11.66
C VAL A 113 12.26 4.33 10.53
N TRP A 114 12.06 4.91 9.34
CA TRP A 114 12.92 4.69 8.19
C TRP A 114 13.47 6.01 7.65
N GLY A 115 14.75 5.99 7.31
CA GLY A 115 15.42 7.03 6.54
C GLY A 115 16.03 6.45 5.28
N THR A 116 16.04 7.23 4.22
CA THR A 116 16.66 6.87 2.94
C THR A 116 18.00 7.55 2.79
N VAL A 117 19.02 6.80 2.41
CA VAL A 117 20.34 7.33 2.03
C VAL A 117 20.59 7.07 0.56
N LEU A 118 20.90 8.12 -0.18
CA LEU A 118 21.40 8.04 -1.55
C LEU A 118 22.92 8.19 -1.50
N VAL A 119 23.65 7.12 -1.82
CA VAL A 119 25.13 7.13 -1.80
C VAL A 119 25.64 7.59 -3.16
N GLY A 120 26.41 8.68 -3.16
CA GLY A 120 26.91 9.30 -4.38
C GLY A 120 25.98 10.37 -4.96
N ALA A 121 26.32 10.84 -6.17
CA ALA A 121 25.60 11.93 -6.83
C ALA A 121 24.43 11.47 -7.72
N ALA A 122 24.44 10.20 -8.16
CA ALA A 122 23.43 9.69 -9.08
C ALA A 122 22.06 9.49 -8.40
N GLU A 123 21.00 9.76 -9.14
CA GLU A 123 19.65 9.37 -8.71
C GLU A 123 19.49 7.84 -8.76
N PRO A 124 18.62 7.25 -7.90
CA PRO A 124 18.29 5.85 -8.02
C PRO A 124 17.72 5.54 -9.41
N ALA A 125 18.32 4.57 -10.07
CA ALA A 125 17.92 4.18 -11.43
C ALA A 125 17.28 2.80 -11.42
N TYR A 126 16.19 2.64 -12.17
CA TYR A 126 15.53 1.38 -12.41
C TYR A 126 15.63 1.00 -13.88
N LYS A 127 15.78 -0.28 -14.14
CA LYS A 127 15.78 -0.81 -15.50
C LYS A 127 14.77 -1.94 -15.64
N VAL A 128 14.14 -2.01 -16.80
CA VAL A 128 13.40 -3.20 -17.22
C VAL A 128 14.40 -4.31 -17.45
N VAL A 129 14.32 -5.36 -16.65
CA VAL A 129 15.23 -6.52 -16.71
C VAL A 129 14.58 -7.75 -17.34
N GLY A 130 13.28 -7.66 -17.64
CA GLY A 130 12.52 -8.73 -18.25
C GLY A 130 11.04 -8.39 -18.32
N GLY A 131 10.25 -9.38 -18.69
CA GLY A 131 8.79 -9.27 -18.78
C GLY A 131 8.23 -10.35 -19.68
N TRP A 132 6.91 -10.41 -19.75
CA TRP A 132 6.18 -11.32 -20.61
C TRP A 132 4.81 -10.73 -20.96
N SER A 133 4.22 -11.21 -22.07
CA SER A 133 2.93 -10.71 -22.54
C SER A 133 2.15 -11.75 -23.33
N GLU A 134 0.84 -11.55 -23.43
CA GLU A 134 -0.08 -12.28 -24.30
C GLU A 134 -0.71 -11.31 -25.31
N ASP A 135 -1.03 -11.82 -26.50
CA ASP A 135 -1.71 -11.04 -27.56
C ASP A 135 -3.22 -10.99 -27.25
N VAL A 136 -3.73 -9.82 -26.85
CA VAL A 136 -5.12 -9.64 -26.39
C VAL A 136 -6.18 -9.76 -27.48
N GLY A 137 -5.79 -9.76 -28.74
CA GLY A 137 -6.68 -9.86 -29.90
C GLY A 137 -7.01 -11.29 -30.35
N THR A 138 -6.36 -12.31 -29.77
CA THR A 138 -6.56 -13.71 -30.15
C THR A 138 -7.64 -14.39 -29.30
N LYS A 139 -8.20 -15.50 -29.78
CA LYS A 139 -9.15 -16.29 -29.00
C LYS A 139 -8.47 -17.00 -27.82
N GLU A 140 -7.18 -17.25 -27.94
CA GLU A 140 -6.33 -17.92 -26.98
C GLU A 140 -5.85 -16.98 -25.86
N ALA A 141 -6.01 -15.66 -26.03
CA ALA A 141 -5.61 -14.68 -25.02
C ALA A 141 -6.43 -14.86 -23.74
N ARG A 142 -5.72 -15.06 -22.62
CA ARG A 142 -6.32 -15.10 -21.29
C ARG A 142 -6.58 -13.69 -20.81
N MET A 143 -5.54 -12.85 -20.77
CA MET A 143 -5.64 -11.47 -20.33
C MET A 143 -6.32 -10.59 -21.39
N ARG A 144 -7.31 -9.82 -20.95
CA ARG A 144 -8.07 -8.89 -21.80
C ARG A 144 -7.99 -7.45 -21.29
N GLU A 145 -8.10 -7.27 -19.97
CA GLU A 145 -8.02 -5.98 -19.31
C GLU A 145 -7.54 -6.18 -17.88
N PRO A 146 -6.25 -6.56 -17.70
CA PRO A 146 -5.68 -6.76 -16.36
C PRO A 146 -5.71 -5.45 -15.59
N HIS A 147 -6.13 -5.52 -14.33
CA HIS A 147 -6.33 -4.36 -13.46
C HIS A 147 -5.47 -4.45 -12.21
N GLY A 148 -5.62 -5.47 -11.36
CA GLY A 148 -4.87 -5.62 -10.13
C GLY A 148 -3.80 -6.71 -10.23
N ILE A 149 -2.67 -6.51 -9.54
CA ILE A 149 -1.60 -7.48 -9.42
C ILE A 149 -1.10 -7.56 -7.98
N SER A 150 -0.88 -8.77 -7.49
CA SER A 150 -0.23 -9.04 -6.21
C SER A 150 0.63 -10.29 -6.28
N ILE A 151 1.36 -10.56 -5.20
CA ILE A 151 2.20 -11.76 -5.07
C ILE A 151 1.54 -12.67 -4.04
N ASP A 152 1.36 -13.96 -4.38
CA ASP A 152 0.87 -14.96 -3.45
C ASP A 152 2.00 -15.45 -2.51
N LYS A 153 1.64 -16.28 -1.51
CA LYS A 153 2.61 -16.78 -0.53
C LYS A 153 3.71 -17.68 -1.13
N ASP A 154 3.46 -18.24 -2.30
CA ASP A 154 4.41 -19.12 -3.01
C ASP A 154 5.28 -18.31 -3.99
N GLY A 155 5.10 -16.97 -4.02
CA GLY A 155 5.83 -16.04 -4.85
C GLY A 155 5.31 -15.94 -6.29
N ASN A 156 4.10 -16.44 -6.58
CA ASN A 156 3.47 -16.30 -7.88
C ASN A 156 2.67 -15.00 -7.97
N LEU A 157 2.41 -14.56 -9.20
CA LEU A 157 1.60 -13.38 -9.47
C LEU A 157 0.11 -13.77 -9.55
N LEU A 158 -0.73 -13.06 -8.81
CA LEU A 158 -2.18 -13.05 -8.96
C LEU A 158 -2.56 -11.81 -9.77
N ILE A 159 -3.23 -12.00 -10.89
CA ILE A 159 -3.65 -10.94 -11.81
C ILE A 159 -5.15 -10.96 -11.95
N ALA A 160 -5.82 -9.91 -11.45
CA ALA A 160 -7.25 -9.70 -11.64
C ALA A 160 -7.49 -9.04 -12.99
N ASP A 161 -8.28 -9.68 -13.85
CA ASP A 161 -8.64 -9.16 -15.18
C ASP A 161 -10.14 -8.84 -15.22
N GLN A 162 -10.43 -7.54 -15.18
CA GLN A 162 -11.79 -7.04 -15.08
C GLN A 162 -12.67 -7.41 -16.28
N ARG A 163 -12.12 -7.45 -17.49
CA ARG A 163 -12.88 -7.75 -18.70
C ARG A 163 -12.99 -9.24 -18.97
N ALA A 164 -12.00 -10.02 -18.57
CA ALA A 164 -12.09 -11.48 -18.63
C ALA A 164 -13.03 -12.04 -17.55
N GLY A 165 -13.33 -11.27 -16.47
CA GLY A 165 -14.08 -11.76 -15.31
C GLY A 165 -13.33 -12.90 -14.62
N ARG A 166 -12.00 -12.78 -14.47
CA ARG A 166 -11.14 -13.85 -13.99
C ARG A 166 -9.99 -13.31 -13.15
N ILE A 167 -9.47 -14.16 -12.29
CA ILE A 167 -8.20 -13.94 -11.60
C ILE A 167 -7.27 -15.07 -12.03
N PHE A 168 -6.14 -14.69 -12.61
CA PHE A 168 -5.13 -15.62 -13.12
C PHE A 168 -3.97 -15.74 -12.15
N ARG A 169 -3.40 -16.94 -12.09
CA ARG A 169 -2.14 -17.19 -11.38
C ARG A 169 -1.04 -17.51 -12.40
N TYR A 170 0.07 -16.78 -12.30
CA TYR A 170 1.27 -16.97 -13.13
C TYR A 170 2.52 -17.06 -12.25
N THR A 171 3.53 -17.77 -12.69
CA THR A 171 4.87 -17.57 -12.14
C THR A 171 5.37 -16.17 -12.48
N LYS A 172 6.37 -15.66 -11.77
CA LYS A 172 7.05 -14.39 -12.09
C LYS A 172 7.61 -14.37 -13.53
N ALA A 173 7.97 -15.54 -14.07
CA ALA A 173 8.45 -15.70 -15.44
C ALA A 173 7.34 -15.83 -16.51
N GLY A 174 6.05 -15.69 -16.12
CA GLY A 174 4.93 -15.70 -17.05
C GLY A 174 4.35 -17.09 -17.39
N LYS A 175 4.77 -18.15 -16.71
CA LYS A 175 4.13 -19.47 -16.89
C LYS A 175 2.76 -19.44 -16.20
N PHE A 176 1.70 -19.71 -16.98
CA PHE A 176 0.34 -19.84 -16.44
C PHE A 176 0.23 -21.06 -15.52
N LEU A 177 -0.36 -20.89 -14.35
CA LEU A 177 -0.53 -21.93 -13.34
C LEU A 177 -1.98 -22.32 -13.13
N GLY A 178 -2.93 -21.43 -13.45
CA GLY A 178 -4.37 -21.69 -13.27
C GLY A 178 -5.16 -20.42 -13.03
N GLU A 179 -6.44 -20.62 -12.73
CA GLU A 179 -7.41 -19.56 -12.41
C GLU A 179 -7.89 -19.72 -10.97
N ILE A 180 -8.31 -18.61 -10.38
CA ILE A 180 -8.96 -18.59 -9.07
C ILE A 180 -10.46 -18.51 -9.29
N GLY A 181 -11.22 -19.37 -8.59
CA GLY A 181 -12.67 -19.39 -8.66
C GLY A 181 -13.22 -20.14 -9.87
N ASN A 182 -14.49 -19.88 -10.17
CA ASN A 182 -15.30 -20.63 -11.14
C ASN A 182 -15.48 -19.90 -12.48
N GLY A 183 -14.62 -18.92 -12.79
CA GLY A 183 -14.68 -18.13 -14.01
C GLY A 183 -15.68 -16.98 -13.97
N PRO A 184 -16.09 -16.44 -15.15
CA PRO A 184 -16.94 -15.27 -15.22
C PRO A 184 -18.40 -15.59 -14.86
N GLY A 185 -19.02 -14.67 -14.11
CA GLY A 185 -20.44 -14.77 -13.72
C GLY A 185 -20.73 -14.09 -12.38
N SER A 186 -21.99 -14.20 -11.93
CA SER A 186 -22.48 -13.56 -10.71
C SER A 186 -22.66 -14.51 -9.53
N GLU A 187 -22.53 -15.81 -9.74
CA GLU A 187 -22.69 -16.81 -8.70
C GLU A 187 -21.50 -16.84 -7.72
N GLU A 188 -21.61 -17.60 -6.66
CA GLU A 188 -20.53 -17.81 -5.69
C GLU A 188 -19.29 -18.40 -6.38
N GLY A 189 -18.14 -17.80 -6.10
CA GLY A 189 -16.88 -18.17 -6.73
C GLY A 189 -16.69 -17.68 -8.15
N GLN A 190 -17.68 -17.04 -8.77
CA GLN A 190 -17.54 -16.39 -10.08
C GLN A 190 -17.22 -14.91 -9.95
N PHE A 191 -16.76 -14.29 -11.03
CA PHE A 191 -16.41 -12.88 -11.08
C PHE A 191 -17.11 -12.17 -12.23
N THR A 192 -17.62 -10.98 -11.94
CA THR A 192 -18.18 -10.09 -12.97
C THR A 192 -17.16 -9.05 -13.44
N GLU A 193 -16.47 -8.43 -12.51
CA GLU A 193 -15.44 -7.41 -12.77
C GLU A 193 -14.42 -7.38 -11.61
N PRO A 194 -13.55 -8.41 -11.48
CA PRO A 194 -12.60 -8.47 -10.38
C PRO A 194 -11.57 -7.35 -10.52
N ARG A 195 -11.31 -6.66 -9.40
CA ARG A 195 -10.39 -5.51 -9.36
C ARG A 195 -9.06 -5.84 -8.74
N TYR A 196 -9.05 -6.57 -7.66
CA TYR A 196 -7.84 -6.87 -6.91
C TYR A 196 -7.95 -8.23 -6.21
N ALA A 197 -6.81 -8.84 -5.98
CA ALA A 197 -6.66 -10.01 -5.13
C ALA A 197 -5.48 -9.81 -4.18
N HIS A 198 -5.59 -10.28 -2.94
CA HIS A 198 -4.49 -10.29 -1.98
C HIS A 198 -4.61 -11.53 -1.10
N VAL A 199 -3.49 -11.96 -0.49
CA VAL A 199 -3.46 -13.19 0.30
C VAL A 199 -3.24 -12.91 1.79
N ASP A 200 -3.89 -13.70 2.64
CA ASP A 200 -3.61 -13.72 4.07
C ASP A 200 -2.37 -14.58 4.39
N SER A 201 -1.95 -14.62 5.65
CA SER A 201 -0.80 -15.40 6.10
C SER A 201 -0.96 -16.92 5.91
N ALA A 202 -2.19 -17.43 5.80
CA ALA A 202 -2.47 -18.83 5.49
C ALA A 202 -2.46 -19.11 3.97
N GLY A 203 -2.40 -18.06 3.14
CA GLY A 203 -2.44 -18.12 1.68
C GLY A 203 -3.86 -18.13 1.11
N ASN A 204 -4.91 -17.89 1.92
CA ASN A 204 -6.25 -17.70 1.38
C ASN A 204 -6.28 -16.40 0.56
N ILE A 205 -7.02 -16.43 -0.56
CA ILE A 205 -7.06 -15.35 -1.53
C ILE A 205 -8.34 -14.56 -1.31
N TYR A 206 -8.18 -13.27 -1.01
CA TYR A 206 -9.28 -12.33 -0.85
C TYR A 206 -9.37 -11.43 -2.08
N THR A 207 -10.59 -11.21 -2.58
CA THR A 207 -10.81 -10.53 -3.86
C THR A 207 -11.88 -9.47 -3.75
N THR A 208 -11.75 -8.42 -4.57
CA THR A 208 -12.81 -7.44 -4.81
C THR A 208 -13.44 -7.67 -6.18
N ASP A 209 -14.77 -7.64 -6.26
CA ASP A 209 -15.56 -7.78 -7.48
C ASP A 209 -16.63 -6.68 -7.54
N LEU A 210 -16.63 -5.89 -8.62
CA LEU A 210 -17.35 -4.61 -8.66
C LEU A 210 -18.68 -4.61 -9.37
N LYS A 211 -18.86 -5.45 -10.39
CA LYS A 211 -19.91 -5.23 -11.38
C LYS A 211 -21.24 -5.82 -11.00
N GLY A 212 -22.29 -5.14 -11.45
CA GLY A 212 -23.67 -5.55 -11.29
C GLY A 212 -24.26 -5.13 -9.95
N ASP A 213 -25.36 -5.75 -9.59
CA ASP A 213 -26.08 -5.43 -8.35
C ASP A 213 -25.46 -6.03 -7.08
N ARG A 214 -24.29 -6.66 -7.19
CA ARG A 214 -23.64 -7.39 -6.10
C ARG A 214 -22.14 -7.13 -5.99
N PRO A 215 -21.68 -5.88 -5.69
CA PRO A 215 -20.31 -5.67 -5.26
C PRO A 215 -20.07 -6.51 -4.01
N ARG A 216 -18.91 -7.19 -3.95
CA ARG A 216 -18.64 -8.18 -2.90
C ARG A 216 -17.17 -8.42 -2.67
N LEU A 217 -16.84 -8.88 -1.49
CA LEU A 217 -15.57 -9.49 -1.18
C LEU A 217 -15.73 -10.99 -1.16
N GLN A 218 -14.89 -11.72 -1.88
CA GLN A 218 -14.88 -13.17 -1.90
C GLN A 218 -13.58 -13.73 -1.35
N VAL A 219 -13.65 -14.90 -0.73
CA VAL A 219 -12.48 -15.62 -0.20
C VAL A 219 -12.38 -16.97 -0.85
N PHE A 220 -11.17 -17.30 -1.25
CA PHE A 220 -10.82 -18.59 -1.85
C PHE A 220 -9.68 -19.24 -1.05
N SER A 221 -9.64 -20.56 -1.07
CA SER A 221 -8.51 -21.32 -0.54
C SER A 221 -7.23 -21.08 -1.38
N PRO A 222 -6.04 -21.47 -0.89
CA PRO A 222 -4.79 -21.32 -1.65
C PRO A 222 -4.80 -22.01 -3.02
N ASP A 223 -5.58 -23.08 -3.19
CA ASP A 223 -5.76 -23.79 -4.46
C ASP A 223 -6.88 -23.18 -5.34
N GLY A 224 -7.45 -22.05 -4.93
CA GLY A 224 -8.41 -21.26 -5.73
C GLY A 224 -9.88 -21.68 -5.62
N LYS A 225 -10.24 -22.57 -4.66
CA LYS A 225 -11.63 -22.96 -4.43
C LYS A 225 -12.37 -21.91 -3.59
N PHE A 226 -13.60 -21.64 -3.96
CA PHE A 226 -14.47 -20.72 -3.22
C PHE A 226 -14.70 -21.17 -1.78
N LEU A 227 -14.64 -20.25 -0.84
CA LEU A 227 -14.87 -20.48 0.58
C LEU A 227 -16.09 -19.71 1.12
N ARG A 228 -16.16 -18.39 0.84
CA ARG A 228 -17.24 -17.52 1.36
C ARG A 228 -17.27 -16.15 0.70
N ILE A 229 -18.35 -15.43 0.97
CA ILE A 229 -18.58 -14.02 0.62
C ILE A 229 -18.81 -13.21 1.90
N PHE A 230 -18.40 -11.93 1.86
CA PHE A 230 -18.78 -10.91 2.83
C PHE A 230 -18.71 -9.52 2.19
N GLY A 231 -19.05 -8.46 2.93
CA GLY A 231 -19.04 -7.10 2.39
C GLY A 231 -20.08 -6.90 1.29
N GLU A 232 -21.31 -7.36 1.52
CA GLU A 232 -22.41 -7.17 0.58
C GLU A 232 -22.66 -5.70 0.25
N LYS A 233 -23.34 -5.45 -0.87
CA LYS A 233 -23.69 -4.11 -1.36
C LYS A 233 -24.39 -3.26 -0.30
N GLY A 234 -23.90 -2.06 -0.08
CA GLY A 234 -24.58 -1.05 0.74
C GLY A 234 -23.68 -0.01 1.38
N ILE A 235 -24.33 0.93 2.08
CA ILE A 235 -23.67 2.05 2.77
C ILE A 235 -23.44 1.80 4.26
N LEU A 236 -24.14 0.82 4.84
CA LEU A 236 -24.06 0.52 6.27
C LEU A 236 -22.68 -0.06 6.65
N PRO A 237 -22.30 -0.04 7.94
CA PRO A 237 -21.10 -0.69 8.43
C PRO A 237 -21.00 -2.16 7.96
N GLY A 238 -19.83 -2.56 7.47
CA GLY A 238 -19.58 -3.90 6.94
C GLY A 238 -20.08 -4.16 5.51
N ARG A 239 -20.77 -3.21 4.89
CA ARG A 239 -21.17 -3.27 3.48
C ARG A 239 -20.23 -2.47 2.60
N ILE A 240 -20.13 -2.82 1.33
CA ILE A 240 -19.24 -2.23 0.32
C ILE A 240 -20.08 -1.77 -0.88
N LEU A 241 -19.82 -0.57 -1.41
CA LEU A 241 -20.39 -0.14 -2.69
C LEU A 241 -19.44 -0.39 -3.86
N ARG A 242 -18.15 -0.07 -3.69
CA ARG A 242 -17.13 -0.30 -4.72
C ARG A 242 -15.78 -0.57 -4.07
N GLY A 243 -15.51 -1.86 -3.82
CA GLY A 243 -14.23 -2.29 -3.26
C GLY A 243 -13.12 -2.29 -4.30
N HIS A 244 -11.93 -1.79 -3.96
CA HIS A 244 -10.78 -1.78 -4.85
C HIS A 244 -9.55 -2.43 -4.23
N GLY A 245 -8.76 -1.70 -3.46
CA GLY A 245 -7.55 -2.18 -2.83
C GLY A 245 -7.84 -3.04 -1.59
N LEU A 246 -7.03 -4.06 -1.38
CA LEU A 246 -7.06 -4.95 -0.22
C LEU A 246 -5.66 -5.09 0.35
N TRP A 247 -5.53 -5.11 1.68
CA TRP A 247 -4.27 -5.43 2.36
C TRP A 247 -4.53 -5.99 3.76
N PHE A 248 -3.58 -6.78 4.27
CA PHE A 248 -3.64 -7.32 5.62
C PHE A 248 -2.64 -6.62 6.53
N ASP A 249 -3.03 -6.40 7.78
CA ASP A 249 -2.09 -5.99 8.82
C ASP A 249 -1.38 -7.20 9.47
N SER A 250 -0.44 -6.91 10.37
CA SER A 250 0.32 -7.92 11.11
C SER A 250 -0.53 -8.82 12.01
N LYS A 251 -1.77 -8.40 12.32
CA LYS A 251 -2.75 -9.14 13.11
C LYS A 251 -3.72 -9.95 12.25
N GLY A 252 -3.57 -9.90 10.92
CA GLY A 252 -4.42 -10.57 9.96
C GLY A 252 -5.77 -9.87 9.72
N ARG A 253 -5.96 -8.61 10.16
CA ARG A 253 -7.16 -7.85 9.83
C ARG A 253 -7.06 -7.38 8.37
N LEU A 254 -8.18 -7.49 7.65
CA LEU A 254 -8.28 -7.04 6.27
C LEU A 254 -8.73 -5.58 6.20
N TYR A 255 -7.97 -4.77 5.50
CA TYR A 255 -8.32 -3.41 5.12
C TYR A 255 -8.77 -3.39 3.67
N ALA A 256 -9.90 -2.75 3.39
CA ALA A 256 -10.48 -2.66 2.06
C ALA A 256 -10.89 -1.20 1.76
N THR A 257 -10.42 -0.66 0.64
CA THR A 257 -10.96 0.63 0.16
C THR A 257 -12.37 0.43 -0.39
N ASP A 258 -13.26 1.34 -0.04
CA ASP A 258 -14.64 1.41 -0.51
C ASP A 258 -14.85 2.78 -1.17
N VAL A 259 -14.62 2.81 -2.47
CA VAL A 259 -14.47 4.03 -3.26
C VAL A 259 -15.70 4.93 -3.20
N ASP A 260 -16.90 4.35 -3.36
CA ASP A 260 -18.15 5.11 -3.42
C ASP A 260 -18.70 5.46 -2.03
N ASN A 261 -18.29 4.74 -0.98
CA ASN A 261 -18.56 5.11 0.41
C ASN A 261 -17.48 6.04 1.00
N MET A 262 -16.44 6.40 0.23
CA MET A 262 -15.34 7.28 0.66
C MET A 262 -14.68 6.87 1.97
N ARG A 263 -14.43 5.57 2.15
CA ARG A 263 -13.86 5.03 3.39
C ARG A 263 -12.91 3.85 3.15
N VAL A 264 -12.14 3.53 4.18
CA VAL A 264 -11.46 2.24 4.33
C VAL A 264 -12.20 1.44 5.39
N SER A 265 -12.66 0.26 5.04
CA SER A 265 -13.35 -0.68 5.95
C SER A 265 -12.39 -1.74 6.46
N ILE A 266 -12.47 -2.08 7.74
CA ILE A 266 -11.60 -3.05 8.42
C ILE A 266 -12.44 -4.24 8.87
N PHE A 267 -11.97 -5.46 8.54
CA PHE A 267 -12.64 -6.71 8.84
C PHE A 267 -11.71 -7.68 9.58
N GLU A 268 -12.28 -8.53 10.42
CA GLU A 268 -11.60 -9.75 10.91
C GLU A 268 -11.35 -10.72 9.74
N PRO A 269 -10.40 -11.66 9.86
CA PRO A 269 -10.16 -12.69 8.84
C PRO A 269 -11.40 -13.50 8.46
N GLY A 270 -12.34 -13.63 9.39
CA GLY A 270 -13.66 -14.27 9.18
C GLY A 270 -14.65 -13.46 8.34
N GLY A 271 -14.36 -12.20 8.03
CA GLY A 271 -15.24 -11.28 7.29
C GLY A 271 -16.16 -10.45 8.20
N LYS A 272 -16.05 -10.55 9.53
CA LYS A 272 -16.79 -9.70 10.45
C LYS A 272 -16.23 -8.28 10.41
N PHE A 273 -17.12 -7.31 10.23
CA PHE A 273 -16.77 -5.89 10.27
C PHE A 273 -16.28 -5.48 11.66
N LEU A 274 -15.17 -4.74 11.71
CA LEU A 274 -14.61 -4.18 12.93
C LEU A 274 -14.84 -2.68 13.03
N SER A 275 -14.38 -1.95 12.02
CA SER A 275 -14.45 -0.48 11.99
C SER A 275 -14.25 0.03 10.56
N ALA A 276 -14.41 1.35 10.39
CA ALA A 276 -14.04 2.04 9.17
C ALA A 276 -13.54 3.45 9.53
N PHE A 277 -12.73 4.03 8.64
CA PHE A 277 -12.30 5.42 8.76
C PHE A 277 -12.36 6.12 7.40
N GLY A 278 -12.38 7.46 7.45
CA GLY A 278 -12.56 8.29 6.27
C GLY A 278 -14.02 8.56 5.95
N LYS A 279 -14.25 9.61 5.20
CA LYS A 279 -15.55 10.05 4.66
C LYS A 279 -15.29 10.97 3.48
N ASP A 280 -16.32 11.29 2.73
CA ASP A 280 -16.29 12.38 1.73
C ASP A 280 -16.15 13.74 2.42
N GLY A 281 -15.30 14.62 1.88
CA GLY A 281 -15.16 15.98 2.41
C GLY A 281 -13.83 16.64 2.11
N PRO A 282 -13.69 17.92 2.52
CA PRO A 282 -12.52 18.75 2.26
C PRO A 282 -11.41 18.63 3.32
N GLU A 283 -11.65 17.95 4.44
CA GLU A 283 -10.69 17.88 5.53
C GLU A 283 -9.47 17.01 5.19
N ALA A 284 -8.36 17.22 5.88
CA ALA A 284 -7.12 16.50 5.61
C ALA A 284 -7.26 14.97 5.68
N ALA A 285 -8.14 14.48 6.56
CA ALA A 285 -8.43 13.05 6.72
C ALA A 285 -9.49 12.52 5.74
N ASP A 286 -10.23 13.40 5.05
CA ASP A 286 -11.34 13.02 4.17
C ASP A 286 -10.82 12.48 2.84
N PHE A 287 -11.59 11.62 2.18
CA PHE A 287 -11.22 11.01 0.92
C PHE A 287 -11.94 11.65 -0.27
N ASN A 288 -11.31 11.53 -1.44
CA ASN A 288 -11.91 11.78 -2.73
C ASN A 288 -11.62 10.57 -3.63
N ALA A 289 -12.51 9.58 -3.60
CA ALA A 289 -12.39 8.29 -4.25
C ALA A 289 -11.13 7.49 -3.82
N PRO A 290 -11.06 6.98 -2.58
CA PRO A 290 -9.95 6.14 -2.11
C PRO A 290 -9.85 4.89 -2.96
N HIS A 291 -8.69 4.63 -3.58
CA HIS A 291 -8.57 3.63 -4.62
C HIS A 291 -7.70 2.44 -4.21
N GLY A 292 -6.39 2.59 -4.18
CA GLY A 292 -5.48 1.58 -3.69
C GLY A 292 -5.05 1.85 -2.26
N LEU A 293 -4.60 0.82 -1.57
CA LEU A 293 -3.98 0.93 -0.26
C LEU A 293 -2.84 -0.09 -0.10
N TYR A 294 -1.89 0.23 0.77
CA TYR A 294 -0.95 -0.74 1.33
C TYR A 294 -0.67 -0.41 2.79
N LEU A 295 -0.18 -1.39 3.55
CA LEU A 295 0.23 -1.23 4.94
C LEU A 295 1.74 -1.49 5.07
N ASP A 296 2.42 -0.65 5.85
CA ASP A 296 3.83 -0.84 6.17
C ASP A 296 4.03 -1.76 7.39
N ALA A 297 5.29 -1.99 7.79
CA ALA A 297 5.61 -2.86 8.93
C ALA A 297 5.21 -2.29 10.32
N ASN A 298 4.69 -1.07 10.38
CA ASN A 298 4.01 -0.53 11.56
C ASN A 298 2.49 -0.73 11.51
N ASP A 299 1.96 -1.39 10.49
CA ASP A 299 0.54 -1.42 10.13
C ASP A 299 -0.04 -0.04 9.77
N ASP A 300 0.82 0.96 9.49
CA ASP A 300 0.35 2.26 9.00
C ASP A 300 -0.22 2.12 7.60
N VAL A 301 -1.36 2.75 7.37
CA VAL A 301 -2.17 2.58 6.16
C VAL A 301 -1.90 3.73 5.20
N PHE A 302 -1.40 3.41 4.03
CA PHE A 302 -1.23 4.35 2.93
C PHE A 302 -2.38 4.18 1.95
N VAL A 303 -3.10 5.26 1.66
CA VAL A 303 -4.27 5.24 0.77
C VAL A 303 -4.08 6.30 -0.31
N ASN A 304 -4.05 5.89 -1.58
CA ASN A 304 -4.13 6.84 -2.67
C ASN A 304 -5.59 7.13 -3.02
N SER A 305 -5.87 8.38 -3.35
CA SER A 305 -7.16 8.80 -3.89
C SER A 305 -7.06 9.01 -5.40
N TYR A 306 -8.14 8.76 -6.12
CA TYR A 306 -8.20 9.03 -7.56
C TYR A 306 -7.98 10.52 -7.85
N TYR A 307 -8.53 11.35 -6.98
CA TYR A 307 -8.40 12.80 -7.02
C TYR A 307 -7.83 13.29 -5.69
N GLY A 308 -6.63 13.85 -5.72
CA GLY A 308 -5.98 14.40 -4.54
C GLY A 308 -4.76 13.63 -4.05
N PRO A 309 -4.22 14.01 -2.90
CA PRO A 309 -2.99 13.45 -2.37
C PRO A 309 -3.15 12.01 -1.87
N THR A 310 -2.04 11.29 -1.83
CA THR A 310 -1.91 10.06 -1.05
C THR A 310 -1.84 10.42 0.43
N LYS A 311 -2.51 9.66 1.26
CA LYS A 311 -2.61 9.92 2.71
C LYS A 311 -2.09 8.74 3.51
N LYS A 312 -1.44 9.04 4.61
CA LYS A 312 -0.99 8.06 5.60
C LYS A 312 -1.83 8.18 6.87
N PHE A 313 -2.27 7.04 7.37
CA PHE A 313 -3.02 6.89 8.62
C PHE A 313 -2.30 5.89 9.53
N ASP A 314 -2.56 5.97 10.83
CA ASP A 314 -2.17 4.90 11.74
C ASP A 314 -3.13 3.68 11.65
N PRO A 315 -2.82 2.56 12.32
CA PRO A 315 -3.66 1.35 12.27
C PRO A 315 -5.09 1.53 12.78
N GLU A 316 -5.36 2.58 13.53
CA GLU A 316 -6.68 2.95 14.05
C GLU A 316 -7.42 3.94 13.15
N GLY A 317 -6.82 4.33 12.01
CA GLY A 317 -7.40 5.23 11.02
C GLY A 317 -7.25 6.71 11.38
N GLN A 318 -6.34 7.08 12.28
CA GLN A 318 -6.04 8.49 12.56
C GLN A 318 -5.09 9.02 11.48
N TYR A 319 -5.45 10.15 10.90
CA TYR A 319 -4.65 10.82 9.88
C TYR A 319 -3.29 11.25 10.42
N LEU A 320 -2.24 10.96 9.68
CA LEU A 320 -0.86 11.32 9.99
C LEU A 320 -0.38 12.47 9.11
N PHE A 321 -0.35 12.28 7.80
CA PHE A 321 0.03 13.30 6.83
C PHE A 321 -0.39 12.91 5.41
N SER A 322 -0.26 13.87 4.49
CA SER A 322 -0.44 13.67 3.03
C SER A 322 0.86 13.92 2.28
N PHE A 323 1.02 13.24 1.17
CA PHE A 323 2.14 13.39 0.26
C PHE A 323 1.69 13.09 -1.18
N ALA A 324 2.60 13.20 -2.15
CA ALA A 324 2.29 12.95 -3.55
C ALA A 324 1.01 13.72 -3.96
N HIS A 325 1.06 15.02 -3.77
CA HIS A 325 -0.01 15.91 -4.20
C HIS A 325 0.00 15.91 -5.73
N GLY A 326 -0.89 15.09 -6.33
CA GLY A 326 -1.09 15.07 -7.75
C GLY A 326 -1.72 16.38 -8.20
N ASP A 327 -0.92 17.42 -8.35
CA ASP A 327 -1.38 18.69 -8.86
C ASP A 327 -0.35 19.33 -9.78
N PRO A 328 -0.83 19.75 -10.89
CA PRO A 328 -1.35 21.09 -11.08
C PRO A 328 -2.88 21.13 -11.15
N PRO A 329 -3.50 22.31 -10.95
CA PRO A 329 -4.95 22.53 -10.94
C PRO A 329 -5.69 22.07 -12.21
N ASP A 330 -4.95 21.76 -13.29
CA ASP A 330 -5.48 21.29 -14.58
C ASP A 330 -5.80 19.78 -14.62
N GLY A 331 -5.66 19.07 -13.51
CA GLY A 331 -5.92 17.63 -13.43
C GLY A 331 -4.98 16.80 -14.29
N SER A 332 -3.74 17.24 -14.49
CA SER A 332 -2.78 16.60 -15.40
C SER A 332 -2.05 15.39 -14.81
N VAL A 333 -2.08 15.20 -13.47
CA VAL A 333 -1.44 14.10 -12.78
C VAL A 333 -2.45 13.30 -11.96
N PHE A 334 -2.50 11.99 -12.16
CA PHE A 334 -3.35 11.06 -11.41
C PHE A 334 -2.52 9.94 -10.83
N PHE A 335 -2.70 9.62 -9.57
CA PHE A 335 -2.16 8.42 -8.94
C PHE A 335 -3.19 7.29 -9.04
N HIS A 336 -2.88 6.26 -9.85
CA HIS A 336 -3.85 5.22 -10.15
C HIS A 336 -3.82 4.08 -9.14
N SER A 337 -2.64 3.65 -8.70
CA SER A 337 -2.49 2.61 -7.70
C SER A 337 -1.35 2.91 -6.75
N ILE A 338 -1.34 2.24 -5.63
CA ILE A 338 -0.26 2.26 -4.65
C ILE A 338 0.09 0.85 -4.24
N THR A 339 1.36 0.59 -4.06
CA THR A 339 1.92 -0.58 -3.39
C THR A 339 3.12 -0.14 -2.55
N GLY A 340 3.64 -1.04 -1.74
CA GLY A 340 4.82 -0.72 -0.93
C GLY A 340 5.73 -1.91 -0.75
N ASP A 341 6.95 -1.64 -0.30
CA ASP A 341 7.93 -2.66 0.07
C ASP A 341 8.02 -2.79 1.61
N HIS A 342 8.68 -3.85 2.06
CA HIS A 342 8.89 -4.14 3.48
C HIS A 342 9.73 -3.07 4.21
N ARG A 343 10.39 -2.16 3.47
CA ARG A 343 11.15 -1.03 4.01
C ARG A 343 10.32 0.24 4.16
N GLY A 344 9.02 0.13 3.87
CA GLY A 344 8.07 1.22 4.02
C GLY A 344 8.08 2.23 2.87
N ASN A 345 8.73 1.95 1.74
CA ASN A 345 8.61 2.81 0.57
C ASN A 345 7.26 2.60 -0.10
N ALA A 346 6.68 3.70 -0.60
CA ALA A 346 5.47 3.69 -1.40
C ALA A 346 5.80 3.85 -2.88
N TYR A 347 5.15 3.04 -3.70
CA TYR A 347 5.26 3.06 -5.16
C TYR A 347 3.90 3.38 -5.74
N LEU A 348 3.79 4.53 -6.38
CA LEU A 348 2.55 5.05 -6.94
C LEU A 348 2.62 4.99 -8.46
N THR A 349 1.68 4.32 -9.10
CA THR A 349 1.55 4.43 -10.56
C THR A 349 0.95 5.77 -10.91
N VAL A 350 1.67 6.52 -11.75
CA VAL A 350 1.37 7.90 -12.11
C VAL A 350 0.91 7.97 -13.55
N ARG A 351 -0.16 8.68 -13.80
CA ARG A 351 -0.62 9.04 -15.16
C ARG A 351 -0.55 10.54 -15.31
N THR A 352 0.06 11.00 -16.40
CA THR A 352 0.15 12.43 -16.69
C THR A 352 -0.33 12.74 -18.11
N LYS A 353 -0.80 13.95 -18.34
CA LYS A 353 -0.85 14.51 -19.69
C LYS A 353 0.58 14.70 -20.21
N ALA A 354 0.77 14.69 -21.52
CA ALA A 354 2.09 14.86 -22.14
C ALA A 354 2.86 16.04 -21.56
N GLY A 355 4.10 15.82 -21.09
CA GLY A 355 4.98 16.88 -20.57
C GLY A 355 5.68 16.61 -19.24
N TYR A 356 5.36 15.53 -18.52
CA TYR A 356 6.06 15.18 -17.29
C TYR A 356 7.30 14.33 -17.60
N ASP A 357 8.48 14.71 -17.07
CA ASP A 357 9.73 14.00 -17.34
C ASP A 357 9.71 12.54 -16.84
N GLY A 358 10.21 11.63 -17.67
CA GLY A 358 10.34 10.21 -17.34
C GLY A 358 9.10 9.34 -17.62
N ALA A 359 8.01 9.88 -18.12
CA ALA A 359 6.82 9.12 -18.44
C ALA A 359 6.77 8.68 -19.91
N VAL A 360 6.27 7.45 -20.16
CA VAL A 360 6.08 6.88 -21.50
C VAL A 360 4.67 7.22 -22.00
N GLU A 361 4.54 7.55 -23.29
CA GLU A 361 3.28 7.97 -23.88
C GLU A 361 2.27 6.79 -23.96
N SER A 362 1.09 6.95 -23.36
CA SER A 362 -0.01 5.99 -23.45
C SER A 362 -0.82 6.23 -24.73
N ASN A 363 -1.61 5.20 -25.18
CA ASN A 363 -2.47 5.33 -26.36
C ASN A 363 -3.63 6.34 -26.21
N ARG A 364 -3.69 7.08 -25.10
CA ARG A 364 -4.60 8.25 -24.89
C ARG A 364 -3.84 9.57 -24.78
N GLY A 365 -2.56 9.62 -25.22
CA GLY A 365 -1.68 10.80 -25.05
C GLY A 365 -1.30 11.06 -23.58
N ARG A 366 -1.38 10.04 -22.71
CA ARG A 366 -0.96 10.09 -21.32
C ARG A 366 0.33 9.31 -21.14
N LYS A 367 1.20 9.85 -20.33
CA LYS A 367 2.43 9.16 -19.94
C LYS A 367 2.21 8.42 -18.63
N VAL A 368 2.80 7.24 -18.48
CA VAL A 368 2.72 6.40 -17.28
C VAL A 368 4.11 6.16 -16.72
N SER A 369 4.27 6.30 -15.43
CA SER A 369 5.49 6.00 -14.68
C SER A 369 5.13 5.48 -13.29
N ILE A 370 6.13 5.07 -12.52
CA ILE A 370 5.97 4.78 -11.11
C ILE A 370 6.78 5.80 -10.33
N ALA A 371 6.15 6.54 -9.42
CA ALA A 371 6.83 7.43 -8.50
C ALA A 371 7.10 6.71 -7.18
N LYS A 372 8.35 6.72 -6.73
CA LYS A 372 8.77 6.15 -5.46
C LYS A 372 8.89 7.23 -4.41
N TYR A 373 8.28 6.99 -3.26
CA TYR A 373 8.36 7.82 -2.05
C TYR A 373 8.89 6.98 -0.89
N ASN A 374 9.63 7.60 0.02
CA ASN A 374 9.99 6.92 1.25
C ASN A 374 8.83 6.87 2.26
N ASN A 375 9.01 6.21 3.39
CA ASN A 375 7.98 6.05 4.43
C ASN A 375 7.46 7.39 5.02
N ASN A 376 8.24 8.45 4.89
CA ASN A 376 7.92 9.79 5.38
C ASN A 376 7.25 10.67 4.33
N GLY A 377 7.01 10.13 3.13
CA GLY A 377 6.38 10.85 2.03
C GLY A 377 7.34 11.73 1.21
N ASP A 378 8.66 11.62 1.41
CA ASP A 378 9.62 12.32 0.57
C ASP A 378 9.77 11.59 -0.77
N PHE A 379 9.76 12.34 -1.86
CA PHE A 379 10.02 11.82 -3.19
C PHE A 379 11.45 11.29 -3.31
N VAL A 380 11.60 10.09 -3.84
CA VAL A 380 12.90 9.44 -4.05
C VAL A 380 13.30 9.48 -5.52
N CYS A 381 12.48 8.93 -6.41
CA CYS A 381 12.74 8.93 -7.85
C CYS A 381 11.50 8.59 -8.68
N ASN A 382 11.59 8.86 -9.99
CA ASN A 382 10.67 8.32 -10.99
C ASN A 382 11.27 7.05 -11.62
N ILE A 383 10.41 6.09 -11.88
CA ILE A 383 10.74 4.80 -12.49
C ILE A 383 10.03 4.75 -13.84
N SER A 384 10.82 4.80 -14.91
CA SER A 384 10.30 4.75 -16.28
C SER A 384 9.96 3.31 -16.68
N MET A 385 8.88 3.15 -17.44
CA MET A 385 8.44 1.89 -18.02
C MET A 385 8.81 1.85 -19.51
N SER A 386 9.04 0.67 -20.08
CA SER A 386 9.51 0.57 -21.46
C SER A 386 8.41 0.44 -22.51
N VAL A 387 7.22 -0.02 -22.12
CA VAL A 387 6.11 -0.23 -23.05
C VAL A 387 5.38 1.08 -23.36
N PRO A 388 5.36 1.55 -24.62
CA PRO A 388 4.87 2.90 -24.95
C PRO A 388 3.37 3.11 -24.82
N GLU A 389 2.56 2.09 -24.71
CA GLU A 389 1.10 2.17 -24.87
C GLU A 389 0.33 1.71 -23.62
N HIS A 390 0.84 2.02 -22.42
CA HIS A 390 0.10 1.71 -21.20
C HIS A 390 -1.23 2.44 -21.11
N THR A 391 -2.32 1.71 -21.01
CA THR A 391 -3.64 2.29 -20.73
C THR A 391 -3.95 2.35 -19.25
N GLU A 392 -3.48 1.34 -18.52
CA GLU A 392 -3.64 1.20 -17.07
C GLU A 392 -2.44 0.43 -16.53
N SER A 393 -1.91 0.85 -15.39
CA SER A 393 -0.82 0.12 -14.74
C SER A 393 -1.10 -0.02 -13.25
N TRP A 394 -0.99 -1.24 -12.78
CA TRP A 394 -0.86 -1.59 -11.39
C TRP A 394 0.48 -2.27 -11.20
N ALA A 395 1.08 -2.07 -10.06
CA ALA A 395 2.34 -2.70 -9.75
C ALA A 395 2.27 -3.38 -8.39
N THR A 396 3.13 -4.37 -8.22
CA THR A 396 3.45 -4.96 -6.93
C THR A 396 4.96 -5.04 -6.77
N VAL A 397 5.43 -5.01 -5.54
CA VAL A 397 6.86 -5.04 -5.21
C VAL A 397 7.15 -6.28 -4.39
N ASP A 398 8.18 -7.00 -4.80
CA ASP A 398 8.65 -8.19 -4.08
C ASP A 398 9.56 -7.81 -2.90
N THR A 399 9.82 -8.76 -2.05
CA THR A 399 10.70 -8.61 -0.86
C THR A 399 12.14 -8.22 -1.21
N ASP A 400 12.61 -8.54 -2.43
CA ASP A 400 13.93 -8.12 -2.93
C ASP A 400 13.92 -6.73 -3.61
N GLY A 401 12.77 -6.04 -3.63
CA GLY A 401 12.59 -4.74 -4.28
C GLY A 401 12.35 -4.83 -5.79
N THR A 402 12.16 -6.03 -6.35
CA THR A 402 11.75 -6.20 -7.76
C THR A 402 10.31 -5.75 -7.94
N ILE A 403 10.08 -4.92 -8.96
CA ILE A 403 8.76 -4.41 -9.30
C ILE A 403 8.19 -5.24 -10.46
N TYR A 404 6.96 -5.71 -10.29
CA TYR A 404 6.16 -6.34 -11.34
C TYR A 404 5.03 -5.39 -11.70
N SER A 405 5.11 -4.79 -12.88
CA SER A 405 4.16 -3.79 -13.35
C SER A 405 3.30 -4.35 -14.47
N LEU A 406 1.99 -4.35 -14.27
CA LEU A 406 1.04 -4.67 -15.33
C LEU A 406 1.09 -3.62 -16.43
N PHE A 407 0.95 -4.08 -17.67
CA PHE A 407 0.69 -3.21 -18.79
C PHE A 407 -0.41 -3.78 -19.69
N LYS A 408 -1.06 -2.91 -20.41
CA LYS A 408 -1.98 -3.23 -21.49
C LYS A 408 -1.80 -2.24 -22.62
N SER A 409 -1.66 -2.75 -23.83
CA SER A 409 -1.74 -2.00 -25.08
C SER A 409 -2.97 -2.44 -25.88
N LYS A 410 -3.11 -1.95 -27.13
CA LYS A 410 -4.17 -2.40 -28.04
C LYS A 410 -4.04 -3.87 -28.44
N VAL A 411 -2.84 -4.41 -28.43
CA VAL A 411 -2.51 -5.74 -28.98
C VAL A 411 -1.95 -6.68 -27.92
N LYS A 412 -1.38 -6.19 -26.82
CA LYS A 412 -0.73 -7.00 -25.79
C LYS A 412 -1.14 -6.59 -24.40
N ALA A 413 -1.20 -7.56 -23.50
CA ALA A 413 -1.24 -7.36 -22.06
C ALA A 413 -0.20 -8.24 -21.38
N GLY A 414 0.40 -7.78 -20.29
CA GLY A 414 1.47 -8.52 -19.64
C GLY A 414 2.06 -7.82 -18.43
N VAL A 415 3.26 -8.24 -18.09
CA VAL A 415 4.02 -7.75 -16.93
C VAL A 415 5.42 -7.33 -17.38
N GLU A 416 5.84 -6.13 -17.03
CA GLU A 416 7.24 -5.69 -17.03
C GLU A 416 7.86 -5.95 -15.66
N ILE A 417 9.12 -6.36 -15.67
CA ILE A 417 9.91 -6.63 -14.46
C ILE A 417 11.02 -5.59 -14.38
N LEU A 418 11.00 -4.79 -13.32
CA LEU A 418 11.95 -3.71 -13.13
C LEU A 418 12.78 -3.95 -11.86
N LYS A 419 14.07 -3.67 -11.95
CA LYS A 419 15.00 -3.71 -10.83
C LYS A 419 15.79 -2.42 -10.71
N GLN A 420 16.07 -2.04 -9.47
CA GLN A 420 16.99 -0.95 -9.17
C GLN A 420 18.42 -1.39 -9.49
N GLN A 421 19.18 -0.46 -10.10
CA GLN A 421 20.56 -0.68 -10.54
C GLN A 421 21.55 -0.15 -9.55
#